data_8dc032ae7e7c7dea4aa2545190433d51
#
_entry.id   8dc032ae7e7c7dea4aa2545190433d51
#
_cell.length_a   1.000
_cell.length_b   1.000
_cell.length_c   1.000
_cell.angle_alpha   90.00
_cell.angle_beta   90.00
_cell.angle_gamma   90.00
#
_symmetry.space_group_name_H-M   'P 1'
#
loop_
_entity.id
_entity.type
_entity.pdbx_description
1 polymer ?
#
loop_
_entity_poly.entity_id
_entity_poly.type
_entity_poly.pdbx_seq_one_letter_code
_entity_poly.pdbx_strand_id
1 'polypeptide(L)'
;MDRRATPFPPGFFNRVDQQPDDEFYEPLRLVTHIDDGAIAAVGDLYQRLGLTGDVLDLMSSWISHFRSPPGSLILLGMNPAELAHNEMADAAVVHDLNTDPSLPFGDDEFDAVTCCVSVDYLVRPVEVFADVARVLRPGGRFVVTFSNRCFPSKAISGWLANDDSGRLAIVRTYFEQSGAFDAPTSSHCNPGGPGDPLYAVSATTPTRD
;
A
#
# COMPACT_ATOMS: atom_id res chain seq x y z
N MET A 1 21.28 -13.92 15.88
CA MET A 1 20.25 -13.41 14.96
C MET A 1 20.70 -13.74 13.55
N ASP A 2 20.11 -14.75 12.97
CA ASP A 2 20.41 -15.18 11.61
C ASP A 2 19.82 -14.15 10.66
N ARG A 3 20.65 -13.34 10.01
CA ARG A 3 20.21 -12.46 8.92
C ARG A 3 19.82 -13.36 7.76
N ARG A 4 18.54 -13.71 7.67
CA ARG A 4 18.04 -14.32 6.44
C ARG A 4 18.46 -13.44 5.28
N ALA A 5 19.20 -14.03 4.33
CA ALA A 5 19.63 -13.31 3.14
C ALA A 5 18.38 -12.73 2.47
N THR A 6 18.39 -11.42 2.19
CA THR A 6 17.31 -10.80 1.45
C THR A 6 17.17 -11.49 0.09
N PRO A 7 15.97 -11.88 -0.35
CA PRO A 7 15.77 -12.51 -1.67
C PRO A 7 15.95 -11.51 -2.82
N PHE A 8 16.12 -10.22 -2.50
CA PHE A 8 16.24 -9.16 -3.49
C PHE A 8 17.71 -8.92 -3.86
N PRO A 9 18.06 -8.84 -5.16
CA PRO A 9 19.42 -8.60 -5.59
C PRO A 9 19.90 -7.18 -5.23
N PRO A 10 21.22 -6.95 -5.18
CA PRO A 10 21.77 -5.61 -4.97
C PRO A 10 21.18 -4.59 -5.96
N GLY A 11 20.81 -3.41 -5.46
CA GLY A 11 20.22 -2.34 -6.27
C GLY A 11 18.73 -2.49 -6.57
N PHE A 12 18.07 -3.56 -6.13
CA PHE A 12 16.64 -3.79 -6.37
C PHE A 12 15.76 -2.61 -5.93
N PHE A 13 16.08 -2.01 -4.79
CA PHE A 13 15.36 -0.88 -4.21
C PHE A 13 15.91 0.50 -4.63
N ASN A 14 16.87 0.55 -5.56
CA ASN A 14 17.34 1.82 -6.10
C ASN A 14 16.25 2.47 -6.94
N ARG A 15 16.25 3.81 -6.95
CA ARG A 15 15.35 4.63 -7.77
C ARG A 15 16.17 5.50 -8.72
N VAL A 16 15.58 5.95 -9.81
CA VAL A 16 16.21 6.90 -10.72
C VAL A 16 16.40 8.25 -10.02
N ASP A 17 15.36 8.71 -9.34
CA ASP A 17 15.42 9.91 -8.50
C ASP A 17 15.63 9.50 -7.03
N GLN A 18 16.82 9.82 -6.51
CA GLN A 18 17.26 9.56 -5.14
C GLN A 18 17.04 10.76 -4.20
N GLN A 19 16.49 11.87 -4.72
CA GLN A 19 16.20 13.04 -3.89
C GLN A 19 15.14 12.70 -2.83
N PRO A 20 15.10 13.44 -1.71
CA PRO A 20 14.08 13.26 -0.68
C PRO A 20 12.66 13.25 -1.26
N ASP A 21 11.80 12.42 -0.72
CA ASP A 21 10.45 12.24 -1.26
C ASP A 21 9.55 13.43 -0.96
N ASP A 22 9.80 14.17 0.12
CA ASP A 22 9.09 15.40 0.46
C ASP A 22 9.18 16.46 -0.65
N GLU A 23 10.35 16.64 -1.26
CA GLU A 23 10.51 17.55 -2.41
C GLU A 23 9.67 17.12 -3.61
N PHE A 24 9.60 15.81 -3.89
CA PHE A 24 8.82 15.28 -5.01
C PHE A 24 7.31 15.41 -4.77
N TYR A 25 6.84 15.15 -3.54
CA TYR A 25 5.42 15.17 -3.18
C TYR A 25 4.92 16.54 -2.70
N GLU A 26 5.77 17.56 -2.54
CA GLU A 26 5.36 18.92 -2.16
C GLU A 26 4.30 19.54 -3.10
N PRO A 27 4.42 19.46 -4.46
CA PRO A 27 3.43 20.03 -5.35
C PRO A 27 2.07 19.31 -5.25
N LEU A 28 1.00 20.08 -5.00
CA LEU A 28 -0.38 19.59 -4.92
C LEU A 28 -0.82 18.90 -6.23
N ARG A 29 -1.28 17.66 -6.14
CA ARG A 29 -1.74 16.83 -7.27
C ARG A 29 -3.12 16.25 -6.98
N LEU A 30 -4.19 16.96 -7.30
CA LEU A 30 -5.56 16.46 -7.18
C LEU A 30 -5.97 15.72 -8.47
N VAL A 31 -5.25 14.65 -8.79
CA VAL A 31 -5.49 13.82 -9.98
C VAL A 31 -5.56 12.34 -9.58
N THR A 32 -6.35 11.56 -10.28
CA THR A 32 -6.36 10.10 -10.13
C THR A 32 -5.19 9.51 -10.92
N HIS A 33 -4.51 8.52 -10.36
CA HIS A 33 -3.35 7.89 -10.98
C HIS A 33 -3.71 6.63 -11.78
N ILE A 34 -4.96 6.18 -11.65
CA ILE A 34 -5.57 5.06 -12.38
C ILE A 34 -6.92 5.52 -12.94
N ASP A 35 -7.40 4.83 -13.96
CA ASP A 35 -8.67 5.15 -14.60
C ASP A 35 -9.90 4.74 -13.78
N ASP A 36 -11.08 5.18 -14.23
CA ASP A 36 -12.35 4.91 -13.54
C ASP A 36 -12.66 3.41 -13.42
N GLY A 37 -12.22 2.60 -14.38
CA GLY A 37 -12.39 1.14 -14.34
C GLY A 37 -11.58 0.50 -13.24
N ALA A 38 -10.33 0.91 -13.07
CA ALA A 38 -9.46 0.46 -11.99
C ALA A 38 -9.95 0.99 -10.64
N ILE A 39 -10.38 2.26 -10.55
CA ILE A 39 -10.98 2.85 -9.34
C ILE A 39 -12.20 2.03 -8.89
N ALA A 40 -13.11 1.73 -9.81
CA ALA A 40 -14.28 0.90 -9.50
C ALA A 40 -13.89 -0.48 -8.97
N ALA A 41 -12.86 -1.09 -9.56
CA ALA A 41 -12.34 -2.40 -9.13
C ALA A 41 -11.70 -2.37 -7.73
N VAL A 42 -11.04 -1.27 -7.33
CA VAL A 42 -10.56 -1.07 -5.94
C VAL A 42 -11.74 -1.06 -4.98
N GLY A 43 -12.77 -0.25 -5.24
CA GLY A 43 -13.95 -0.16 -4.39
C GLY A 43 -14.69 -1.50 -4.26
N ASP A 44 -14.83 -2.25 -5.37
CA ASP A 44 -15.41 -3.60 -5.35
C ASP A 44 -14.57 -4.59 -4.54
N LEU A 45 -13.25 -4.50 -4.63
CA LEU A 45 -12.34 -5.33 -3.85
C LEU A 45 -12.52 -5.06 -2.35
N TYR A 46 -12.48 -3.79 -1.93
CA TYR A 46 -12.63 -3.40 -0.53
C TYR A 46 -13.97 -3.83 0.05
N GLN A 47 -15.05 -3.70 -0.74
CA GLN A 47 -16.37 -4.17 -0.35
C GLN A 47 -16.43 -5.70 -0.20
N ARG A 48 -15.88 -6.46 -1.17
CA ARG A 48 -15.83 -7.93 -1.10
C ARG A 48 -15.00 -8.43 0.09
N LEU A 49 -13.95 -7.72 0.47
CA LEU A 49 -13.08 -8.06 1.60
C LEU A 49 -13.66 -7.60 2.95
N GLY A 50 -14.77 -6.85 2.93
CA GLY A 50 -15.45 -6.38 4.14
C GLY A 50 -14.66 -5.36 4.95
N LEU A 51 -13.94 -4.44 4.30
CA LEU A 51 -13.16 -3.40 4.97
C LEU A 51 -14.10 -2.31 5.50
N THR A 52 -14.72 -2.52 6.64
CA THR A 52 -15.78 -1.66 7.20
C THR A 52 -15.50 -1.15 8.61
N GLY A 53 -14.45 -1.63 9.27
CA GLY A 53 -14.05 -1.24 10.63
C GLY A 53 -13.13 -0.01 10.66
N ASP A 54 -12.15 -0.03 11.57
CA ASP A 54 -11.11 0.97 11.67
C ASP A 54 -10.04 0.70 10.60
N VAL A 55 -9.88 1.61 9.66
CA VAL A 55 -8.99 1.45 8.49
C VAL A 55 -7.89 2.50 8.48
N LEU A 56 -6.66 2.05 8.24
CA LEU A 56 -5.52 2.90 7.93
C LEU A 56 -5.23 2.83 6.42
N ASP A 57 -5.23 3.97 5.73
CA ASP A 57 -4.87 4.07 4.31
C ASP A 57 -3.44 4.63 4.19
N LEU A 58 -2.49 3.74 3.84
CA LEU A 58 -1.07 4.05 3.74
C LEU A 58 -0.71 4.69 2.40
N MET A 59 0.24 5.62 2.44
CA MET A 59 0.71 6.36 1.27
C MET A 59 -0.46 7.00 0.53
N SER A 60 -1.42 7.46 1.31
CA SER A 60 -2.69 8.03 0.86
C SER A 60 -2.52 9.46 0.36
N SER A 61 -3.53 9.95 -0.33
CA SER A 61 -3.59 11.29 -0.90
C SER A 61 -5.00 11.86 -0.74
N TRP A 62 -5.42 12.69 -1.69
CA TRP A 62 -6.68 13.45 -1.67
C TRP A 62 -7.96 12.61 -1.85
N ILE A 63 -7.83 11.31 -2.19
CA ILE A 63 -8.96 10.42 -2.45
C ILE A 63 -8.65 8.98 -1.99
N SER A 64 -9.61 8.36 -1.33
CA SER A 64 -9.64 6.92 -1.03
C SER A 64 -10.80 6.28 -1.79
N HIS A 65 -10.56 5.10 -2.37
CA HIS A 65 -11.47 4.50 -3.35
C HIS A 65 -12.51 3.55 -2.72
N PHE A 66 -12.92 3.78 -1.47
CA PHE A 66 -14.02 3.04 -0.85
C PHE A 66 -15.36 3.42 -1.51
N ARG A 67 -16.25 2.45 -1.73
CA ARG A 67 -17.62 2.70 -2.21
C ARG A 67 -18.50 3.37 -1.15
N SER A 68 -18.20 3.11 0.11
CA SER A 68 -18.81 3.74 1.28
C SER A 68 -17.72 3.90 2.33
N PRO A 69 -17.74 5.00 3.11
CA PRO A 69 -16.77 5.17 4.19
C PRO A 69 -16.78 3.97 5.14
N PRO A 70 -15.59 3.49 5.61
CA PRO A 70 -15.52 2.52 6.70
C PRO A 70 -16.00 3.14 8.03
N GLY A 71 -15.90 2.41 9.13
CA GLY A 71 -16.26 2.89 10.47
C GLY A 71 -15.38 4.05 10.91
N SER A 72 -14.10 3.99 10.59
CA SER A 72 -13.12 5.08 10.72
C SER A 72 -12.06 4.95 9.61
N LEU A 73 -11.63 6.06 9.04
CA LEU A 73 -10.58 6.13 8.04
C LEU A 73 -9.48 7.11 8.45
N ILE A 74 -8.32 6.57 8.77
CA ILE A 74 -7.13 7.35 9.05
C ILE A 74 -6.20 7.30 7.82
N LEU A 75 -5.72 8.45 7.38
CA LEU A 75 -4.77 8.54 6.27
C LEU A 75 -3.35 8.69 6.80
N LEU A 76 -2.40 8.04 6.13
CA LEU A 76 -0.99 8.32 6.28
C LEU A 76 -0.40 8.62 4.90
N GLY A 77 0.14 9.81 4.73
CA GLY A 77 0.68 10.28 3.45
C GLY A 77 1.69 11.39 3.63
N MET A 78 2.21 11.93 2.55
CA MET A 78 3.30 12.91 2.62
C MET A 78 2.85 14.35 2.38
N ASN A 79 1.78 14.59 1.61
CA ASN A 79 1.32 15.93 1.30
C ASN A 79 0.11 16.33 2.17
N PRO A 80 0.28 17.20 3.18
CA PRO A 80 -0.83 17.58 4.07
C PRO A 80 -1.96 18.29 3.35
N ALA A 81 -1.69 19.01 2.26
CA ALA A 81 -2.71 19.69 1.49
C ALA A 81 -3.57 18.68 0.70
N GLU A 82 -2.97 17.63 0.13
CA GLU A 82 -3.71 16.55 -0.52
C GLU A 82 -4.56 15.78 0.49
N LEU A 83 -3.98 15.38 1.62
CA LEU A 83 -4.70 14.66 2.68
C LEU A 83 -5.92 15.44 3.19
N ALA A 84 -5.81 16.77 3.30
CA ALA A 84 -6.92 17.63 3.73
C ALA A 84 -8.09 17.70 2.72
N HIS A 85 -7.89 17.26 1.46
CA HIS A 85 -8.96 17.19 0.45
C HIS A 85 -9.68 15.83 0.45
N ASN A 86 -9.26 14.85 1.24
CA ASN A 86 -9.92 13.55 1.29
C ASN A 86 -11.17 13.62 2.18
N GLU A 87 -12.34 13.75 1.55
CA GLU A 87 -13.63 13.90 2.24
C GLU A 87 -14.08 12.66 3.02
N MET A 88 -13.46 11.49 2.81
CA MET A 88 -13.78 10.26 3.55
C MET A 88 -13.02 10.13 4.87
N ALA A 89 -11.95 10.90 5.05
CA ALA A 89 -11.01 10.73 6.15
C ALA A 89 -11.53 11.36 7.45
N ASP A 90 -11.38 10.66 8.56
CA ASP A 90 -11.61 11.17 9.91
C ASP A 90 -10.39 11.90 10.45
N ALA A 91 -9.19 11.45 10.08
CA ALA A 91 -7.92 12.08 10.44
C ALA A 91 -6.82 11.75 9.41
N ALA A 92 -5.73 12.53 9.47
CA ALA A 92 -4.57 12.31 8.62
C ALA A 92 -3.27 12.54 9.39
N VAL A 93 -2.25 11.76 9.06
CA VAL A 93 -0.89 11.84 9.60
C VAL A 93 0.09 12.05 8.45
N VAL A 94 0.96 13.06 8.57
CA VAL A 94 2.04 13.28 7.61
C VAL A 94 3.25 12.45 8.03
N HIS A 95 3.67 11.52 7.18
CA HIS A 95 4.75 10.59 7.50
C HIS A 95 5.41 10.05 6.23
N ASP A 96 6.76 9.94 6.25
CA ASP A 96 7.55 9.35 5.17
C ASP A 96 8.05 7.96 5.57
N LEU A 97 7.42 6.93 5.01
CA LEU A 97 7.75 5.52 5.26
C LEU A 97 9.12 5.09 4.72
N ASN A 98 9.70 5.84 3.79
CA ASN A 98 11.04 5.58 3.28
C ASN A 98 12.14 6.11 4.23
N THR A 99 11.85 7.18 4.95
CA THR A 99 12.72 7.73 5.99
C THR A 99 12.55 6.97 7.31
N ASP A 100 11.31 6.78 7.76
CA ASP A 100 10.99 5.97 8.95
C ASP A 100 9.89 4.96 8.63
N PRO A 101 10.20 3.65 8.54
CA PRO A 101 9.22 2.61 8.24
C PRO A 101 8.32 2.27 9.43
N SER A 102 8.56 2.85 10.60
CA SER A 102 7.73 2.66 11.80
C SER A 102 6.47 3.51 11.72
N LEU A 103 5.31 2.90 11.82
CA LEU A 103 4.03 3.60 11.80
C LEU A 103 3.78 4.33 13.14
N PRO A 104 3.36 5.60 13.14
CA PRO A 104 3.15 6.39 14.36
C PRO A 104 1.82 6.05 15.05
N PHE A 105 1.53 4.76 15.19
CA PHE A 105 0.32 4.20 15.81
C PHE A 105 0.68 3.13 16.83
N GLY A 106 -0.22 2.83 17.75
CA GLY A 106 -0.07 1.76 18.72
C GLY A 106 -0.30 0.36 18.14
N ASP A 107 -0.07 -0.65 18.95
CA ASP A 107 -0.35 -2.04 18.57
C ASP A 107 -1.87 -2.30 18.52
N ASP A 108 -2.30 -3.15 17.59
CA ASP A 108 -3.70 -3.63 17.52
C ASP A 108 -4.76 -2.50 17.37
N GLU A 109 -4.45 -1.40 16.64
CA GLU A 109 -5.37 -0.27 16.48
C GLU A 109 -6.36 -0.46 15.30
N PHE A 110 -5.97 -1.16 14.22
CA PHE A 110 -6.76 -1.21 12.99
C PHE A 110 -7.31 -2.60 12.68
N ASP A 111 -8.50 -2.64 12.08
CA ASP A 111 -9.09 -3.87 11.52
C ASP A 111 -8.55 -4.16 10.12
N ALA A 112 -8.21 -3.10 9.37
CA ALA A 112 -7.60 -3.23 8.06
C ALA A 112 -6.59 -2.11 7.79
N VAL A 113 -5.62 -2.43 6.92
CA VAL A 113 -4.70 -1.46 6.32
C VAL A 113 -4.80 -1.59 4.81
N THR A 114 -4.83 -0.46 4.11
CA THR A 114 -4.78 -0.41 2.64
C THR A 114 -3.52 0.31 2.17
N CYS A 115 -2.99 -0.08 1.00
CA CYS A 115 -1.98 0.66 0.26
C CYS A 115 -2.38 0.61 -1.22
N CYS A 116 -2.89 1.73 -1.73
CA CYS A 116 -3.47 1.80 -3.06
C CYS A 116 -2.50 2.45 -4.04
N VAL A 117 -2.07 1.68 -5.05
CA VAL A 117 -1.20 2.07 -6.18
C VAL A 117 0.05 2.88 -5.80
N SER A 118 0.68 2.52 -4.67
CA SER A 118 1.84 3.24 -4.11
C SER A 118 2.97 2.33 -3.62
N VAL A 119 2.78 1.02 -3.57
CA VAL A 119 3.74 0.06 -2.99
C VAL A 119 5.09 0.03 -3.73
N ASP A 120 5.09 0.40 -5.00
CA ASP A 120 6.25 0.46 -5.89
C ASP A 120 7.27 1.57 -5.54
N TYR A 121 6.91 2.49 -4.62
CA TYR A 121 7.79 3.55 -4.15
C TYR A 121 8.50 3.22 -2.84
N LEU A 122 8.14 2.12 -2.16
CA LEU A 122 8.76 1.72 -0.90
C LEU A 122 10.18 1.17 -1.12
N VAL A 123 11.15 1.75 -0.41
CA VAL A 123 12.55 1.29 -0.42
C VAL A 123 12.88 0.36 0.76
N ARG A 124 12.00 0.32 1.78
CA ARG A 124 12.10 -0.53 2.97
C ARG A 124 10.80 -1.34 3.20
N PRO A 125 10.23 -2.01 2.17
CA PRO A 125 8.89 -2.58 2.24
C PRO A 125 8.74 -3.68 3.30
N VAL A 126 9.77 -4.48 3.53
CA VAL A 126 9.70 -5.59 4.51
C VAL A 126 9.53 -5.04 5.94
N GLU A 127 10.21 -3.94 6.26
CA GLU A 127 10.09 -3.28 7.56
C GLU A 127 8.71 -2.63 7.71
N VAL A 128 8.22 -1.92 6.68
CA VAL A 128 6.87 -1.35 6.67
C VAL A 128 5.82 -2.44 6.85
N PHE A 129 5.91 -3.56 6.12
CA PHE A 129 4.94 -4.66 6.22
C PHE A 129 4.96 -5.32 7.60
N ALA A 130 6.13 -5.45 8.23
CA ALA A 130 6.23 -5.96 9.59
C ALA A 130 5.54 -5.02 10.59
N ASP A 131 5.70 -3.70 10.41
CA ASP A 131 5.08 -2.72 11.29
C ASP A 131 3.57 -2.55 11.01
N VAL A 132 3.12 -2.74 9.76
CA VAL A 132 1.70 -2.86 9.44
C VAL A 132 1.05 -4.01 10.21
N ALA A 133 1.72 -5.15 10.32
CA ALA A 133 1.19 -6.27 11.11
C ALA A 133 1.11 -5.95 12.62
N ARG A 134 1.99 -5.09 13.15
CA ARG A 134 1.94 -4.65 14.55
C ARG A 134 0.72 -3.79 14.84
N VAL A 135 0.39 -2.86 13.95
CA VAL A 135 -0.77 -1.96 14.15
C VAL A 135 -2.10 -2.62 13.83
N LEU A 136 -2.10 -3.75 13.11
CA LEU A 136 -3.29 -4.53 12.84
C LEU A 136 -3.70 -5.37 14.05
N ARG A 137 -5.00 -5.40 14.33
CA ARG A 137 -5.59 -6.36 15.28
C ARG A 137 -5.34 -7.79 14.82
N PRO A 138 -5.34 -8.78 15.74
CA PRO A 138 -5.30 -10.20 15.36
C PRO A 138 -6.42 -10.55 14.37
N GLY A 139 -6.07 -11.17 13.25
CA GLY A 139 -6.99 -11.43 12.14
C GLY A 139 -7.25 -10.22 11.24
N GLY A 140 -6.66 -9.07 11.54
CA GLY A 140 -6.74 -7.86 10.72
C GLY A 140 -6.11 -8.06 9.33
N ARG A 141 -6.53 -7.28 8.36
CA ARG A 141 -6.18 -7.49 6.95
C ARG A 141 -5.34 -6.36 6.37
N PHE A 142 -4.25 -6.71 5.70
CA PHE A 142 -3.52 -5.78 4.84
C PHE A 142 -3.85 -6.05 3.36
N VAL A 143 -4.23 -5.00 2.63
CA VAL A 143 -4.59 -5.05 1.21
C VAL A 143 -3.71 -4.08 0.44
N VAL A 144 -2.90 -4.61 -0.47
CA VAL A 144 -2.05 -3.84 -1.37
C VAL A 144 -2.61 -3.96 -2.77
N THR A 145 -2.97 -2.85 -3.39
CA THR A 145 -3.37 -2.81 -4.80
C THR A 145 -2.34 -2.06 -5.64
N PHE A 146 -2.21 -2.45 -6.89
CA PHE A 146 -1.32 -1.78 -7.83
C PHE A 146 -1.78 -1.98 -9.28
N SER A 147 -1.26 -1.13 -10.16
CA SER A 147 -1.52 -1.12 -11.59
C SER A 147 -0.19 -1.16 -12.34
N ASN A 148 -0.25 -1.06 -13.67
CA ASN A 148 0.93 -0.81 -14.52
C ASN A 148 1.32 0.69 -14.55
N ARG A 149 0.59 1.55 -13.81
CA ARG A 149 0.83 3.00 -13.70
C ARG A 149 1.75 3.28 -12.52
N CYS A 150 2.77 4.10 -12.74
CA CYS A 150 3.65 4.58 -11.67
C CYS A 150 4.36 5.87 -12.10
N PHE A 151 5.03 6.54 -11.16
CA PHE A 151 6.04 7.56 -11.44
C PHE A 151 7.40 6.88 -11.66
N PRO A 152 7.89 6.74 -12.91
CA PRO A 152 9.08 5.93 -13.18
C PRO A 152 10.35 6.42 -12.48
N SER A 153 10.43 7.71 -12.16
CA SER A 153 11.57 8.28 -11.43
C SER A 153 11.64 7.85 -9.98
N LYS A 154 10.47 7.62 -9.33
CA LYS A 154 10.36 7.25 -7.92
C LYS A 154 10.11 5.76 -7.69
N ALA A 155 9.63 5.02 -8.70
CA ALA A 155 9.47 3.58 -8.59
C ALA A 155 10.84 2.88 -8.47
N ILE A 156 10.91 1.84 -7.65
CA ILE A 156 12.13 1.06 -7.45
C ILE A 156 12.53 0.30 -8.72
N SER A 157 13.83 0.12 -8.94
CA SER A 157 14.38 -0.57 -10.12
C SER A 157 13.82 -1.99 -10.29
N GLY A 158 13.62 -2.70 -9.18
CA GLY A 158 13.01 -4.02 -9.20
C GLY A 158 11.57 -4.02 -9.73
N TRP A 159 10.79 -2.97 -9.48
CA TRP A 159 9.45 -2.82 -10.03
C TRP A 159 9.46 -2.58 -11.53
N LEU A 160 10.31 -1.65 -11.97
CA LEU A 160 10.43 -1.27 -13.38
C LEU A 160 10.97 -2.40 -14.26
N ALA A 161 11.79 -3.29 -13.70
CA ALA A 161 12.38 -4.43 -14.40
C ALA A 161 11.42 -5.63 -14.56
N ASN A 162 10.22 -5.57 -13.97
CA ASN A 162 9.30 -6.70 -13.94
C ASN A 162 7.95 -6.38 -14.60
N ASP A 163 7.34 -7.41 -15.17
CA ASP A 163 5.96 -7.39 -15.65
C ASP A 163 4.96 -7.55 -14.49
N ASP A 164 3.68 -7.61 -14.79
CA ASP A 164 2.62 -7.70 -13.80
C ASP A 164 2.70 -8.97 -12.95
N SER A 165 3.13 -10.09 -13.53
CA SER A 165 3.32 -11.34 -12.79
C SER A 165 4.51 -11.27 -11.83
N GLY A 166 5.60 -10.63 -12.26
CA GLY A 166 6.75 -10.33 -11.42
C GLY A 166 6.41 -9.37 -10.29
N ARG A 167 5.61 -8.33 -10.56
CA ARG A 167 5.13 -7.37 -9.53
C ARG A 167 4.26 -8.05 -8.47
N LEU A 168 3.36 -8.96 -8.88
CA LEU A 168 2.61 -9.81 -7.94
C LEU A 168 3.55 -10.63 -7.04
N ALA A 169 4.59 -11.25 -7.64
CA ALA A 169 5.58 -12.01 -6.88
C ALA A 169 6.38 -11.12 -5.91
N ILE A 170 6.76 -9.92 -6.32
CA ILE A 170 7.45 -8.92 -5.47
C ILE A 170 6.61 -8.61 -4.22
N VAL A 171 5.34 -8.21 -4.39
CA VAL A 171 4.48 -7.85 -3.26
C VAL A 171 4.20 -9.06 -2.35
N ARG A 172 3.98 -10.25 -2.92
CA ARG A 172 3.88 -11.49 -2.12
C ARG A 172 5.14 -11.70 -1.27
N THR A 173 6.31 -11.50 -1.87
CA THR A 173 7.58 -11.66 -1.15
C THR A 173 7.72 -10.66 0.01
N TYR A 174 7.18 -9.44 -0.08
CA TYR A 174 7.17 -8.50 1.03
C TYR A 174 6.37 -9.05 2.22
N PHE A 175 5.17 -9.60 1.99
CA PHE A 175 4.38 -10.28 3.02
C PHE A 175 5.15 -11.47 3.64
N GLU A 176 5.70 -12.34 2.80
CA GLU A 176 6.44 -13.55 3.24
C GLU A 176 7.70 -13.20 4.04
N GLN A 177 8.45 -12.18 3.61
CA GLN A 177 9.69 -11.76 4.29
C GLN A 177 9.44 -10.99 5.59
N SER A 178 8.31 -10.30 5.73
CA SER A 178 7.92 -9.69 7.01
C SER A 178 7.70 -10.75 8.08
N GLY A 179 7.28 -11.96 7.69
CA GLY A 179 7.06 -13.09 8.60
C GLY A 179 5.90 -12.90 9.58
N ALA A 180 5.04 -11.90 9.34
CA ALA A 180 4.02 -11.46 10.29
C ALA A 180 2.57 -11.71 9.82
N PHE A 181 2.41 -12.28 8.63
CA PHE A 181 1.11 -12.55 8.02
C PHE A 181 0.92 -14.02 7.67
N ASP A 182 -0.32 -14.45 7.56
CA ASP A 182 -0.69 -15.71 6.93
C ASP A 182 -0.32 -15.70 5.43
N ALA A 183 -0.49 -16.85 4.76
CA ALA A 183 -0.15 -16.97 3.35
C ALA A 183 -0.91 -15.94 2.48
N PRO A 184 -0.20 -15.05 1.75
CA PRO A 184 -0.84 -14.00 0.96
C PRO A 184 -1.58 -14.58 -0.25
N THR A 185 -2.72 -13.97 -0.57
CA THR A 185 -3.51 -14.25 -1.76
C THR A 185 -3.34 -13.14 -2.79
N SER A 186 -3.34 -13.50 -4.07
CA SER A 186 -3.20 -12.57 -5.20
C SER A 186 -4.41 -12.64 -6.11
N SER A 187 -4.80 -11.51 -6.69
CA SER A 187 -5.89 -11.44 -7.66
C SER A 187 -5.64 -10.39 -8.75
N HIS A 188 -6.18 -10.66 -9.95
CA HIS A 188 -6.40 -9.64 -10.97
C HIS A 188 -7.85 -9.18 -10.83
N CYS A 189 -8.05 -7.91 -10.44
CA CYS A 189 -9.34 -7.43 -9.94
C CYS A 189 -10.32 -7.05 -11.06
N ASN A 190 -9.82 -6.71 -12.26
CA ASN A 190 -10.62 -6.32 -13.44
C ASN A 190 -10.17 -7.02 -14.73
N PRO A 191 -10.10 -8.38 -14.78
CA PRO A 191 -9.59 -9.10 -15.94
C PRO A 191 -10.45 -8.85 -17.18
N GLY A 192 -9.76 -8.55 -18.31
CA GLY A 192 -10.43 -8.33 -19.60
C GLY A 192 -11.19 -7.02 -19.73
N GLY A 193 -11.15 -6.13 -18.72
CA GLY A 193 -11.68 -4.77 -18.82
C GLY A 193 -10.80 -3.88 -19.70
N PRO A 194 -11.38 -2.87 -20.36
CA PRO A 194 -10.60 -1.82 -20.99
C PRO A 194 -9.93 -0.95 -19.91
N GLY A 195 -8.77 -0.38 -20.22
CA GLY A 195 -8.09 0.58 -19.35
C GLY A 195 -6.98 -0.03 -18.51
N ASP A 196 -6.73 0.60 -17.36
CA ASP A 196 -5.63 0.21 -16.47
C ASP A 196 -5.92 -1.11 -15.76
N PRO A 197 -5.02 -2.12 -15.81
CA PRO A 197 -5.19 -3.34 -15.06
C PRO A 197 -5.07 -3.06 -13.56
N LEU A 198 -5.84 -3.77 -12.74
CA LEU A 198 -5.72 -3.70 -11.28
C LEU A 198 -5.40 -5.06 -10.70
N TYR A 199 -4.32 -5.13 -9.97
CA TYR A 199 -3.86 -6.29 -9.23
C TYR A 199 -3.93 -6.04 -7.73
N ALA A 200 -4.11 -7.09 -6.95
CA ALA A 200 -4.08 -7.03 -5.50
C ALA A 200 -3.34 -8.20 -4.89
N VAL A 201 -2.65 -7.93 -3.81
CA VAL A 201 -2.15 -8.94 -2.87
C VAL A 201 -2.66 -8.59 -1.48
N SER A 202 -3.22 -9.56 -0.78
CA SER A 202 -3.71 -9.35 0.59
C SER A 202 -3.41 -10.53 1.48
N ALA A 203 -3.19 -10.25 2.76
CA ALA A 203 -3.04 -11.26 3.80
C ALA A 203 -3.65 -10.77 5.12
N THR A 204 -3.88 -11.69 6.04
CA THR A 204 -4.32 -11.40 7.41
C THR A 204 -3.19 -11.65 8.39
N THR A 205 -3.20 -10.92 9.50
CA THR A 205 -2.39 -11.30 10.66
C THR A 205 -2.97 -12.57 11.29
N PRO A 206 -2.15 -13.42 11.93
CA PRO A 206 -2.65 -14.57 12.67
C PRO A 206 -3.67 -14.17 13.74
N THR A 207 -4.70 -14.99 13.93
CA THR A 207 -5.61 -14.84 15.07
C THR A 207 -4.89 -15.29 16.33
N ARG A 208 -5.14 -14.61 17.47
CA ARG A 208 -4.69 -15.10 18.77
C ARG A 208 -5.74 -16.09 19.29
N ASP A 209 -5.30 -17.31 19.62
CA ASP A 209 -6.12 -18.34 20.29
C ASP A 209 -6.52 -17.91 21.71
#